data_10805e593cbe918cc1d14e80dd01d101
#
_entry.id   10805e593cbe918cc1d14e80dd01d101
#
_cell.length_a   1.000
_cell.length_b   1.000
_cell.length_c   1.000
_cell.angle_alpha   90.00
_cell.angle_beta   90.00
_cell.angle_gamma   90.00
#
_symmetry.space_group_name_H-M   'P 1'
#
loop_
_entity.id
_entity.type
_entity.pdbx_description
1 polymer ?
#
loop_
_entity_poly.entity_id
_entity_poly.type
_entity_poly.pdbx_seq_one_letter_code
_entity_poly.pdbx_strand_id
1 'polypeptide(L)'
;MLDINWSDVVNVITSIAPYLIAIGIVLVVAIAVTVAVNKRTVKAVAVRKLAHSETWLMALVASVVTIMLMLYGPLYGLLNNATLERRMLQESTIQKADELGPDIQREAMTLLQNHDGHLPLDGKKLNVFGWASTNPVYGGTGSGALSDTYPTVSLLDGLRKAGFRVNNELTKLYTSYRADRPEVSLFSQDWTLPEVPETQYSNKLLSDARDFSDEAVVVIARGGGEGADLPANMKAKGLTYTNNSKDYDDFSAGQHFLELSKTERDMIDMVTKNFDNVTVVYNGANTFEMSFVKQYPQIKSVLWRPPAGQAGFIALGEVLSGETNPSGKTSDTFVTDLKRNPSFNNFGSFTWNNMKEFRISKNDAFAANALPTFVNYVEGIYVGYKYYETAAVEGAIDYDDVVQYPFGYGLSYTTFDQRMGDISYNKKTGTVKFNVTVTNTGTTAGKDVVEIYDNPPYTNGGIEKASSNLIAFKKTRLLKTNESQTVPIEFNVEDLASYDYRHAKAWVLEAGDYVISTNSDSHTVIDSRTLTVDDDVIYGSRNNTHNGDKTVATNAFDNAAGDVTYL
;
A
#
# COMPACT_ATOMS: atom_id res chain seq x y z
N MET A 1 -17.50 -8.12 18.43
CA MET A 1 -18.65 -8.85 17.86
C MET A 1 -18.20 -9.27 16.48
N LEU A 2 -18.34 -10.52 16.06
CA LEU A 2 -18.07 -10.91 14.66
C LEU A 2 -19.11 -10.15 13.82
N ASP A 3 -18.65 -9.20 13.02
CA ASP A 3 -19.51 -8.58 12.00
C ASP A 3 -19.70 -9.63 10.91
N ILE A 4 -20.84 -10.36 11.01
CA ILE A 4 -21.16 -11.41 10.06
C ILE A 4 -21.85 -10.74 8.89
N ASN A 5 -21.10 -10.51 7.83
CA ASN A 5 -21.66 -10.02 6.57
C ASN A 5 -22.58 -11.09 5.95
N TRP A 6 -23.67 -10.67 5.32
CA TRP A 6 -24.62 -11.58 4.67
C TRP A 6 -23.99 -12.46 3.60
N SER A 7 -22.98 -11.97 2.90
CA SER A 7 -22.18 -12.77 1.94
C SER A 7 -21.44 -13.94 2.62
N ASP A 8 -20.92 -13.75 3.84
CA ASP A 8 -20.23 -14.81 4.58
C ASP A 8 -21.21 -15.90 5.00
N VAL A 9 -22.42 -15.50 5.41
CA VAL A 9 -23.51 -16.45 5.72
C VAL A 9 -23.88 -17.28 4.48
N VAL A 10 -24.01 -16.63 3.32
CA VAL A 10 -24.32 -17.32 2.05
C VAL A 10 -23.19 -18.27 1.65
N ASN A 11 -21.94 -17.85 1.78
CA ASN A 11 -20.76 -18.69 1.48
C ASN A 11 -20.71 -19.91 2.40
N VAL A 12 -20.91 -19.72 3.71
CA VAL A 12 -20.99 -20.85 4.66
C VAL A 12 -22.13 -21.80 4.29
N ILE A 13 -23.33 -21.29 4.04
CA ILE A 13 -24.48 -22.11 3.65
C ILE A 13 -24.19 -22.88 2.35
N THR A 14 -23.57 -22.24 1.36
CA THR A 14 -23.21 -22.87 0.09
C THR A 14 -22.17 -23.97 0.29
N SER A 15 -21.20 -23.76 1.16
CA SER A 15 -20.14 -24.76 1.46
C SER A 15 -20.66 -25.99 2.20
N ILE A 16 -21.68 -25.84 3.04
CA ILE A 16 -22.28 -26.96 3.79
C ILE A 16 -23.45 -27.63 3.09
N ALA A 17 -24.06 -26.98 2.08
CA ALA A 17 -25.23 -27.47 1.36
C ALA A 17 -25.08 -28.91 0.82
N PRO A 18 -23.94 -29.33 0.21
CA PRO A 18 -23.76 -30.71 -0.26
C PRO A 18 -23.89 -31.75 0.86
N TYR A 19 -23.38 -31.43 2.05
CA TYR A 19 -23.45 -32.32 3.22
C TYR A 19 -24.85 -32.44 3.77
N LEU A 20 -25.59 -31.32 3.85
CA LEU A 20 -27.00 -31.31 4.25
C LEU A 20 -27.88 -32.09 3.28
N ILE A 21 -27.63 -31.96 1.99
CA ILE A 21 -28.32 -32.72 0.93
C ILE A 21 -28.02 -34.22 1.09
N ALA A 22 -26.76 -34.59 1.34
CA ALA A 22 -26.38 -36.00 1.54
C ALA A 22 -27.10 -36.61 2.75
N ILE A 23 -27.16 -35.91 3.89
CA ILE A 23 -27.94 -36.33 5.06
C ILE A 23 -29.42 -36.48 4.71
N GLY A 24 -29.99 -35.50 3.99
CA GLY A 24 -31.38 -35.57 3.53
C GLY A 24 -31.66 -36.81 2.67
N ILE A 25 -30.79 -37.13 1.71
CA ILE A 25 -30.90 -38.33 0.88
C ILE A 25 -30.86 -39.62 1.73
N VAL A 26 -29.91 -39.71 2.68
CA VAL A 26 -29.79 -40.87 3.57
C VAL A 26 -31.09 -41.08 4.38
N LEU A 27 -31.66 -40.01 4.92
CA LEU A 27 -32.92 -40.08 5.67
C LEU A 27 -34.12 -40.47 4.79
N VAL A 28 -34.20 -39.92 3.59
CA VAL A 28 -35.26 -40.27 2.62
C VAL A 28 -35.17 -41.75 2.24
N VAL A 29 -33.98 -42.27 1.98
CA VAL A 29 -33.73 -43.69 1.70
C VAL A 29 -34.16 -44.58 2.87
N ALA A 30 -33.78 -44.21 4.10
CA ALA A 30 -34.13 -44.94 5.32
C ALA A 30 -35.66 -44.98 5.53
N ILE A 31 -36.35 -43.88 5.30
CA ILE A 31 -37.82 -43.81 5.33
C ILE A 31 -38.42 -44.70 4.26
N ALA A 32 -37.92 -44.59 3.02
CA ALA A 32 -38.44 -45.37 1.90
C ALA A 32 -38.29 -46.90 2.16
N VAL A 33 -37.13 -47.36 2.65
CA VAL A 33 -36.91 -48.74 3.05
C VAL A 33 -37.87 -49.17 4.18
N THR A 34 -38.04 -48.30 5.19
CA THR A 34 -38.96 -48.57 6.29
C THR A 34 -40.40 -48.73 5.82
N VAL A 35 -40.84 -47.91 4.90
CA VAL A 35 -42.18 -48.00 4.27
C VAL A 35 -42.30 -49.23 3.36
N ALA A 36 -41.29 -49.56 2.58
CA ALA A 36 -41.28 -50.70 1.69
C ALA A 36 -41.27 -52.03 2.44
N VAL A 37 -40.53 -52.11 3.57
CA VAL A 37 -40.42 -53.32 4.42
C VAL A 37 -41.58 -53.32 5.45
N ASN A 38 -42.75 -53.62 5.00
CA ASN A 38 -43.99 -53.62 5.79
C ASN A 38 -44.61 -55.02 5.92
N LYS A 39 -45.76 -55.16 6.61
CA LYS A 39 -46.45 -56.44 6.86
C LYS A 39 -46.93 -57.14 5.57
N ARG A 40 -47.10 -56.37 4.46
CA ARG A 40 -47.54 -56.93 3.15
C ARG A 40 -46.36 -57.48 2.35
N THR A 41 -45.19 -56.87 2.46
CA THR A 41 -43.96 -57.23 1.70
C THR A 41 -43.09 -58.27 2.40
N VAL A 42 -42.96 -58.14 3.76
CA VAL A 42 -42.16 -59.07 4.59
C VAL A 42 -43.01 -59.62 5.75
N LYS A 43 -43.47 -60.88 5.62
CA LYS A 43 -44.35 -61.50 6.62
C LYS A 43 -43.68 -61.79 7.96
N ALA A 44 -42.38 -62.19 7.93
CA ALA A 44 -41.64 -62.54 9.11
C ALA A 44 -41.31 -61.33 10.00
N VAL A 45 -41.83 -61.29 11.21
CA VAL A 45 -41.71 -60.15 12.15
C VAL A 45 -40.26 -59.89 12.51
N ALA A 46 -39.48 -60.98 12.76
CA ALA A 46 -38.06 -60.85 13.12
C ALA A 46 -37.21 -60.19 12.01
N VAL A 47 -37.41 -60.64 10.77
CA VAL A 47 -36.71 -60.10 9.60
C VAL A 47 -37.06 -58.63 9.34
N ARG A 48 -38.34 -58.24 9.51
CA ARG A 48 -38.79 -56.88 9.37
C ARG A 48 -38.20 -55.96 10.45
N LYS A 49 -38.18 -56.41 11.70
CA LYS A 49 -37.55 -55.64 12.81
C LYS A 49 -36.05 -55.48 12.58
N LEU A 50 -35.34 -56.56 12.14
CA LEU A 50 -33.92 -56.50 11.86
C LEU A 50 -33.66 -55.52 10.71
N ALA A 51 -34.35 -55.63 9.57
CA ALA A 51 -34.18 -54.71 8.45
C ALA A 51 -34.39 -53.24 8.84
N HIS A 52 -35.43 -52.94 9.66
CA HIS A 52 -35.64 -51.58 10.13
C HIS A 52 -34.49 -51.11 11.03
N SER A 53 -34.05 -51.92 12.00
CA SER A 53 -32.99 -51.54 12.95
C SER A 53 -31.66 -51.31 12.22
N GLU A 54 -31.30 -52.17 11.28
CA GLU A 54 -30.08 -52.03 10.47
C GLU A 54 -30.15 -50.81 9.56
N THR A 55 -31.29 -50.58 8.89
CA THR A 55 -31.49 -49.39 8.05
C THR A 55 -31.30 -48.09 8.84
N TRP A 56 -31.90 -47.98 10.02
CA TRP A 56 -31.76 -46.80 10.84
C TRP A 56 -30.38 -46.67 11.48
N LEU A 57 -29.73 -47.78 11.84
CA LEU A 57 -28.36 -47.77 12.32
C LEU A 57 -27.39 -47.28 11.23
N MET A 58 -27.54 -47.81 10.00
CA MET A 58 -26.72 -47.36 8.87
C MET A 58 -26.99 -45.88 8.53
N ALA A 59 -28.24 -45.43 8.58
CA ALA A 59 -28.58 -44.03 8.38
C ALA A 59 -27.96 -43.12 9.44
N LEU A 60 -27.97 -43.55 10.70
CA LEU A 60 -27.33 -42.84 11.80
C LEU A 60 -25.81 -42.75 11.57
N VAL A 61 -25.14 -43.88 11.28
CA VAL A 61 -23.68 -43.90 11.05
C VAL A 61 -23.31 -43.00 9.86
N ALA A 62 -24.03 -43.14 8.73
CA ALA A 62 -23.77 -42.31 7.56
C ALA A 62 -23.96 -40.81 7.85
N SER A 63 -25.02 -40.44 8.58
CA SER A 63 -25.27 -39.05 8.99
C SER A 63 -24.17 -38.52 9.91
N VAL A 64 -23.73 -39.31 10.90
CA VAL A 64 -22.63 -38.92 11.80
C VAL A 64 -21.32 -38.72 11.04
N VAL A 65 -20.98 -39.64 10.13
CA VAL A 65 -19.78 -39.50 9.29
C VAL A 65 -19.88 -38.23 8.42
N THR A 66 -21.03 -37.98 7.81
CA THR A 66 -21.24 -36.77 6.98
C THR A 66 -21.12 -35.50 7.82
N ILE A 67 -21.67 -35.48 9.03
CA ILE A 67 -21.51 -34.35 9.98
C ILE A 67 -20.04 -34.16 10.35
N MET A 68 -19.32 -35.24 10.63
CA MET A 68 -17.87 -35.15 10.93
C MET A 68 -17.08 -34.57 9.74
N LEU A 69 -17.37 -35.04 8.52
CA LEU A 69 -16.75 -34.48 7.31
C LEU A 69 -17.07 -33.00 7.11
N MET A 70 -18.28 -32.57 7.42
CA MET A 70 -18.70 -31.15 7.39
C MET A 70 -17.95 -30.33 8.44
N LEU A 71 -17.83 -30.83 9.68
CA LEU A 71 -17.15 -30.14 10.80
C LEU A 71 -15.64 -30.04 10.60
N TYR A 72 -14.99 -31.13 10.15
CA TYR A 72 -13.54 -31.16 9.88
C TYR A 72 -13.15 -30.70 8.47
N GLY A 73 -14.12 -30.40 7.61
CA GLY A 73 -13.96 -29.81 6.29
C GLY A 73 -14.34 -28.34 6.27
N PRO A 74 -15.45 -27.97 5.63
CA PRO A 74 -15.79 -26.56 5.38
C PRO A 74 -16.03 -25.73 6.64
N LEU A 75 -16.44 -26.34 7.77
CA LEU A 75 -16.66 -25.62 9.03
C LEU A 75 -15.44 -25.57 9.95
N TYR A 76 -14.36 -26.30 9.64
CA TYR A 76 -13.21 -26.41 10.54
C TYR A 76 -12.59 -25.06 10.89
N GLY A 77 -12.32 -24.23 9.88
CA GLY A 77 -11.75 -22.91 10.08
C GLY A 77 -12.63 -22.00 10.94
N LEU A 78 -13.92 -22.02 10.66
CA LEU A 78 -14.92 -21.20 11.38
C LEU A 78 -15.07 -21.65 12.84
N LEU A 79 -15.13 -22.95 13.09
CA LEU A 79 -15.22 -23.53 14.43
C LEU A 79 -13.91 -23.32 15.22
N ASN A 80 -12.76 -23.49 14.56
CA ASN A 80 -11.47 -23.26 15.18
C ASN A 80 -11.32 -21.80 15.60
N ASN A 81 -11.70 -20.87 14.73
CA ASN A 81 -11.66 -19.42 15.05
C ASN A 81 -12.68 -19.04 16.13
N ALA A 82 -13.88 -19.67 16.15
CA ALA A 82 -14.89 -19.40 17.15
C ALA A 82 -14.55 -20.01 18.53
N THR A 83 -13.75 -21.08 18.57
CA THR A 83 -13.34 -21.74 19.82
C THR A 83 -11.98 -21.28 20.33
N LEU A 84 -11.18 -20.59 19.50
CA LEU A 84 -9.99 -19.93 19.99
C LEU A 84 -10.41 -18.85 21.00
N GLU A 85 -10.03 -19.06 22.27
CA GLU A 85 -10.04 -17.95 23.23
C GLU A 85 -9.29 -16.79 22.58
N ARG A 86 -9.91 -15.62 22.45
CA ARG A 86 -9.24 -14.39 22.03
C ARG A 86 -8.11 -14.14 23.02
N ARG A 87 -6.91 -14.60 22.69
CA ARG A 87 -5.72 -14.32 23.49
C ARG A 87 -5.40 -12.85 23.27
N MET A 88 -5.77 -12.05 24.25
CA MET A 88 -5.31 -10.67 24.30
C MET A 88 -3.80 -10.63 24.48
N LEU A 89 -3.13 -9.71 23.79
CA LEU A 89 -1.72 -9.45 24.04
C LEU A 89 -1.53 -9.02 25.51
N GLN A 90 -0.37 -9.32 26.04
CA GLN A 90 -0.01 -8.80 27.36
C GLN A 90 0.04 -7.27 27.33
N GLU A 91 -0.41 -6.63 28.41
CA GLU A 91 -0.47 -5.17 28.52
C GLU A 91 0.88 -4.50 28.20
N SER A 92 1.99 -5.09 28.67
CA SER A 92 3.34 -4.63 28.35
C SER A 92 3.70 -4.71 26.86
N THR A 93 3.08 -5.61 26.10
CA THR A 93 3.27 -5.71 24.64
C THR A 93 2.44 -4.65 23.92
N ILE A 94 1.22 -4.42 24.39
CA ILE A 94 0.34 -3.35 23.87
C ILE A 94 1.02 -2.00 24.08
N GLN A 95 1.51 -1.73 25.31
CA GLN A 95 2.22 -0.48 25.63
C GLN A 95 3.44 -0.26 24.71
N LYS A 96 4.27 -1.29 24.51
CA LYS A 96 5.40 -1.18 23.57
C LYS A 96 4.98 -0.91 22.12
N ALA A 97 3.88 -1.49 21.68
CA ALA A 97 3.34 -1.22 20.34
C ALA A 97 2.82 0.23 20.23
N ASP A 98 2.15 0.73 21.29
CA ASP A 98 1.65 2.10 21.35
C ASP A 98 2.78 3.14 21.43
N GLU A 99 3.93 2.79 21.98
CA GLU A 99 5.15 3.61 21.98
C GLU A 99 5.86 3.55 20.60
N LEU A 100 5.98 2.35 20.02
CA LEU A 100 6.68 2.14 18.74
C LEU A 100 5.93 2.74 17.54
N GLY A 101 4.60 2.70 17.55
CA GLY A 101 3.78 3.23 16.44
C GLY A 101 4.06 4.70 16.14
N PRO A 102 4.01 5.62 17.12
CA PRO A 102 4.41 7.01 16.96
C PRO A 102 5.87 7.17 16.52
N ASP A 103 6.82 6.38 17.04
CA ASP A 103 8.22 6.44 16.65
C ASP A 103 8.41 6.12 15.16
N ILE A 104 7.75 5.07 14.66
CA ILE A 104 7.75 4.74 13.23
C ILE A 104 7.19 5.90 12.42
N GLN A 105 6.11 6.53 12.87
CA GLN A 105 5.49 7.65 12.14
C GLN A 105 6.35 8.93 12.17
N ARG A 106 7.08 9.22 13.26
CA ARG A 106 8.07 10.30 13.31
C ARG A 106 9.15 10.15 12.26
N GLU A 107 9.56 8.90 11.99
CA GLU A 107 10.57 8.59 10.98
C GLU A 107 10.01 8.56 9.54
N ALA A 108 8.73 8.20 9.38
CA ALA A 108 8.12 7.98 8.06
C ALA A 108 7.41 9.21 7.49
N MET A 109 7.00 10.18 8.32
CA MET A 109 6.25 11.34 7.86
C MET A 109 7.09 12.21 6.94
N THR A 110 6.58 12.46 5.73
CA THR A 110 7.31 13.13 4.66
C THR A 110 6.74 14.51 4.38
N LEU A 111 7.55 15.54 4.53
CA LEU A 111 7.23 16.91 4.16
C LEU A 111 7.49 17.11 2.68
N LEU A 112 6.43 17.24 1.88
CA LEU A 112 6.51 17.37 0.43
C LEU A 112 6.63 18.82 -0.04
N GLN A 113 6.07 19.77 0.73
CA GLN A 113 6.13 21.20 0.44
C GLN A 113 6.10 22.01 1.74
N ASN A 114 6.89 23.09 1.80
CA ASN A 114 6.89 24.02 2.92
C ASN A 114 7.31 25.43 2.45
N HIS A 115 6.37 26.15 1.85
CA HIS A 115 6.62 27.50 1.36
C HIS A 115 6.82 28.49 2.53
N ASP A 116 7.82 29.34 2.40
CA ASP A 116 8.16 30.39 3.35
C ASP A 116 8.39 29.88 4.79
N GLY A 117 8.68 28.58 4.97
CA GLY A 117 8.86 27.99 6.30
C GLY A 117 7.57 27.99 7.12
N HIS A 118 6.40 27.83 6.46
CA HIS A 118 5.09 27.85 7.11
C HIS A 118 4.98 26.81 8.24
N LEU A 119 5.52 25.61 8.05
CA LEU A 119 5.68 24.65 9.13
C LEU A 119 7.08 24.79 9.77
N PRO A 120 7.19 24.61 11.09
CA PRO A 120 6.14 24.28 12.05
C PRO A 120 5.21 25.48 12.33
N LEU A 121 3.96 25.17 12.75
CA LEU A 121 2.94 26.19 13.01
C LEU A 121 3.23 26.96 14.32
N ASP A 122 3.21 28.27 14.26
CA ASP A 122 3.34 29.13 15.45
C ASP A 122 2.05 29.16 16.30
N GLY A 123 0.90 29.05 15.63
CA GLY A 123 -0.43 29.09 16.25
C GLY A 123 -0.84 27.76 16.87
N LYS A 124 -1.66 27.81 17.90
CA LYS A 124 -2.17 26.60 18.58
C LYS A 124 -3.67 26.33 18.31
N LYS A 125 -4.27 27.03 17.35
CA LYS A 125 -5.67 26.82 16.94
C LYS A 125 -5.71 26.35 15.49
N LEU A 126 -6.48 25.30 15.20
CA LEU A 126 -6.57 24.72 13.86
C LEU A 126 -8.03 24.56 13.42
N ASN A 127 -8.33 25.02 12.22
CA ASN A 127 -9.49 24.60 11.47
C ASN A 127 -9.11 23.34 10.67
N VAL A 128 -9.69 22.20 11.00
CA VAL A 128 -9.39 20.95 10.31
C VAL A 128 -10.56 20.59 9.40
N PHE A 129 -10.30 20.59 8.12
CA PHE A 129 -11.23 20.29 7.04
C PHE A 129 -11.00 18.90 6.46
N GLY A 130 -12.01 18.39 5.75
CA GLY A 130 -12.03 17.08 5.14
C GLY A 130 -12.67 16.03 6.04
N TRP A 131 -13.60 15.26 5.48
CA TRP A 131 -14.26 14.18 6.20
C TRP A 131 -13.25 13.15 6.76
N ALA A 132 -12.15 12.94 6.06
CA ALA A 132 -11.04 12.08 6.49
C ALA A 132 -10.39 12.53 7.81
N SER A 133 -10.59 13.77 8.27
CA SER A 133 -10.09 14.25 9.56
C SER A 133 -10.73 13.53 10.75
N THR A 134 -11.98 13.11 10.61
CA THR A 134 -12.74 12.34 11.62
C THR A 134 -12.74 10.84 11.34
N ASN A 135 -12.45 10.44 10.11
CA ASN A 135 -12.41 9.05 9.65
C ASN A 135 -11.12 8.77 8.84
N PRO A 136 -9.93 8.88 9.46
CA PRO A 136 -8.67 8.66 8.77
C PRO A 136 -8.42 7.18 8.46
N VAL A 137 -7.42 6.91 7.61
CA VAL A 137 -6.91 5.57 7.33
C VAL A 137 -5.86 5.20 8.37
N TYR A 138 -6.12 4.15 9.14
CA TYR A 138 -5.22 3.62 10.16
C TYR A 138 -4.38 2.45 9.66
N GLY A 139 -4.91 1.62 8.77
CA GLY A 139 -4.26 0.43 8.21
C GLY A 139 -4.74 0.17 6.77
N GLY A 140 -4.31 -0.94 6.20
CA GLY A 140 -4.78 -1.44 4.91
C GLY A 140 -6.05 -2.27 5.01
N THR A 141 -6.28 -3.11 3.99
CA THR A 141 -7.34 -4.12 3.94
C THR A 141 -6.75 -5.52 4.12
N GLY A 142 -7.60 -6.54 4.23
CA GLY A 142 -7.16 -7.93 4.37
C GLY A 142 -6.29 -8.15 5.60
N SER A 143 -5.14 -8.81 5.44
CA SER A 143 -4.20 -9.06 6.53
C SER A 143 -3.51 -7.80 7.05
N GLY A 144 -3.52 -6.71 6.28
CA GLY A 144 -3.03 -5.39 6.68
C GLY A 144 -4.04 -4.54 7.43
N ALA A 145 -5.26 -5.03 7.66
CA ALA A 145 -6.31 -4.30 8.37
C ALA A 145 -5.95 -4.12 9.85
N LEU A 146 -6.32 -2.96 10.39
CA LEU A 146 -6.14 -2.70 11.82
C LEU A 146 -7.13 -3.54 12.65
N SER A 147 -6.65 -4.06 13.78
CA SER A 147 -7.54 -4.72 14.75
C SER A 147 -8.34 -3.68 15.53
N ASP A 148 -9.66 -3.80 15.51
CA ASP A 148 -10.60 -3.01 16.28
C ASP A 148 -10.65 -3.39 17.79
N THR A 149 -9.92 -4.45 18.15
CA THR A 149 -9.83 -4.93 19.54
C THR A 149 -9.06 -3.94 20.44
N TYR A 150 -8.15 -3.17 19.87
CA TYR A 150 -7.30 -2.23 20.59
C TYR A 150 -7.69 -0.79 20.29
N PRO A 151 -7.65 0.12 21.29
CA PRO A 151 -8.00 1.52 21.08
C PRO A 151 -7.04 2.22 20.12
N THR A 152 -7.56 3.18 19.37
CA THR A 152 -6.79 4.03 18.47
C THR A 152 -6.72 5.45 19.01
N VAL A 153 -5.63 6.15 18.68
CA VAL A 153 -5.56 7.61 18.84
C VAL A 153 -6.09 8.24 17.55
N SER A 154 -7.18 8.98 17.63
CA SER A 154 -7.74 9.69 16.48
C SER A 154 -6.78 10.78 15.96
N LEU A 155 -6.91 11.17 14.68
CA LEU A 155 -6.15 12.28 14.11
C LEU A 155 -6.31 13.55 14.97
N LEU A 156 -7.55 13.88 15.30
CA LEU A 156 -7.85 15.08 16.10
C LEU A 156 -7.30 14.99 17.53
N ASP A 157 -7.25 13.80 18.13
CA ASP A 157 -6.63 13.62 19.45
C ASP A 157 -5.10 13.70 19.39
N GLY A 158 -4.48 13.23 18.29
CA GLY A 158 -3.06 13.44 18.04
C GLY A 158 -2.71 14.93 18.01
N LEU A 159 -3.51 15.74 17.31
CA LEU A 159 -3.36 17.20 17.30
C LEU A 159 -3.52 17.82 18.71
N ARG A 160 -4.55 17.40 19.44
CA ARG A 160 -4.80 17.88 20.81
C ARG A 160 -3.66 17.53 21.77
N LYS A 161 -3.08 16.34 21.66
CA LYS A 161 -1.91 15.92 22.47
C LYS A 161 -0.69 16.81 22.24
N ALA A 162 -0.49 17.32 21.04
CA ALA A 162 0.55 18.31 20.72
C ALA A 162 0.17 19.76 21.11
N GLY A 163 -0.91 19.95 21.85
CA GLY A 163 -1.35 21.24 22.37
C GLY A 163 -2.22 22.06 21.43
N PHE A 164 -2.65 21.52 20.30
CA PHE A 164 -3.57 22.23 19.40
C PHE A 164 -5.01 22.22 19.90
N ARG A 165 -5.69 23.34 19.71
CA ARG A 165 -7.15 23.48 19.87
C ARG A 165 -7.79 23.35 18.48
N VAL A 166 -8.57 22.29 18.29
CA VAL A 166 -9.27 22.03 17.03
C VAL A 166 -10.66 22.66 17.06
N ASN A 167 -11.10 23.21 15.93
CA ASN A 167 -12.44 23.76 15.77
C ASN A 167 -13.51 22.66 15.89
N ASN A 168 -14.28 22.69 16.97
CA ASN A 168 -15.28 21.67 17.26
C ASN A 168 -16.52 21.74 16.35
N GLU A 169 -16.85 22.90 15.80
CA GLU A 169 -18.03 23.04 14.91
C GLU A 169 -17.77 22.35 13.57
N LEU A 170 -16.53 22.44 13.02
CA LEU A 170 -16.13 21.66 11.87
C LEU A 170 -16.11 20.15 12.19
N THR A 171 -15.58 19.76 13.35
CA THR A 171 -15.62 18.35 13.78
C THR A 171 -17.05 17.81 13.82
N LYS A 172 -18.01 18.58 14.36
CA LYS A 172 -19.43 18.21 14.39
C LYS A 172 -20.03 18.04 12.99
N LEU A 173 -19.69 18.95 12.07
CA LEU A 173 -20.15 18.85 10.68
C LEU A 173 -19.77 17.48 10.10
N TYR A 174 -18.49 17.11 10.16
CA TYR A 174 -17.98 15.86 9.57
C TYR A 174 -18.54 14.62 10.25
N THR A 175 -18.59 14.59 11.58
CA THR A 175 -19.14 13.45 12.31
C THR A 175 -20.65 13.27 12.14
N SER A 176 -21.41 14.38 11.92
CA SER A 176 -22.85 14.30 11.67
C SER A 176 -23.18 13.95 10.22
N TYR A 177 -22.27 14.22 9.27
CA TYR A 177 -22.49 13.91 7.86
C TYR A 177 -22.48 12.39 7.61
N ARG A 178 -21.45 11.70 8.09
CA ARG A 178 -21.33 10.26 8.04
C ARG A 178 -20.38 9.77 9.14
N ALA A 179 -20.80 8.79 9.91
CA ALA A 179 -20.01 8.31 11.04
C ALA A 179 -18.93 7.30 10.61
N ASP A 180 -19.26 6.40 9.67
CA ASP A 180 -18.41 5.26 9.33
C ASP A 180 -17.80 5.38 7.92
N ARG A 181 -16.55 4.95 7.79
CA ARG A 181 -15.89 4.82 6.50
C ARG A 181 -16.55 3.69 5.69
N PRO A 182 -16.77 3.92 4.37
CA PRO A 182 -17.21 2.86 3.46
C PRO A 182 -16.27 1.66 3.53
N GLU A 183 -16.84 0.47 3.55
CA GLU A 183 -16.06 -0.75 3.66
C GLU A 183 -15.36 -1.07 2.34
N VAL A 184 -14.04 -1.19 2.40
CA VAL A 184 -13.22 -1.74 1.33
C VAL A 184 -12.47 -2.92 1.92
N SER A 185 -12.85 -4.13 1.53
CA SER A 185 -12.32 -5.40 2.03
C SER A 185 -12.19 -6.44 0.92
N LEU A 186 -11.73 -7.64 1.24
CA LEU A 186 -11.68 -8.78 0.32
C LEU A 186 -13.06 -9.15 -0.24
N PHE A 187 -14.13 -8.90 0.50
CA PHE A 187 -15.48 -9.40 0.19
C PHE A 187 -16.50 -8.30 -0.11
N SER A 188 -16.22 -7.09 0.30
CA SER A 188 -17.07 -5.92 0.09
C SER A 188 -16.23 -4.75 -0.36
N GLN A 189 -16.60 -4.08 -1.44
CA GLN A 189 -15.87 -2.95 -1.99
C GLN A 189 -16.83 -1.79 -2.29
N ASP A 190 -17.00 -0.91 -1.31
CA ASP A 190 -17.65 0.38 -1.48
C ASP A 190 -16.59 1.48 -1.62
N TRP A 191 -16.35 1.91 -2.86
CA TRP A 191 -15.35 2.90 -3.22
C TRP A 191 -15.81 4.34 -3.05
N THR A 192 -16.86 4.57 -2.29
CA THR A 192 -17.33 5.92 -1.94
C THR A 192 -16.20 6.69 -1.25
N LEU A 193 -15.94 7.91 -1.70
CA LEU A 193 -15.10 8.88 -1.01
C LEU A 193 -16.01 9.91 -0.32
N PRO A 194 -16.37 9.69 0.95
CA PRO A 194 -17.23 10.64 1.64
C PRO A 194 -16.52 11.99 1.80
N GLU A 195 -17.18 13.05 1.37
CA GLU A 195 -16.79 14.42 1.65
C GLU A 195 -18.05 15.29 1.70
N VAL A 196 -18.04 16.30 2.56
CA VAL A 196 -19.19 17.17 2.77
C VAL A 196 -19.33 18.13 1.58
N PRO A 197 -20.47 18.12 0.85
CA PRO A 197 -20.72 19.09 -0.22
C PRO A 197 -20.61 20.53 0.24
N GLU A 198 -20.04 21.41 -0.60
CA GLU A 198 -19.85 22.84 -0.30
C GLU A 198 -21.15 23.53 0.20
N THR A 199 -22.30 23.12 -0.34
CA THR A 199 -23.62 23.66 0.05
C THR A 199 -24.00 23.44 1.52
N GLN A 200 -23.31 22.54 2.23
CA GLN A 200 -23.55 22.27 3.66
C GLN A 200 -22.70 23.15 4.59
N TYR A 201 -21.72 23.89 4.05
CA TYR A 201 -20.95 24.86 4.82
C TYR A 201 -21.69 26.20 4.84
N SER A 202 -22.34 26.50 5.96
CA SER A 202 -23.03 27.79 6.09
C SER A 202 -22.02 28.94 6.14
N ASN A 203 -22.42 30.12 5.63
CA ASN A 203 -21.61 31.36 5.73
C ASN A 203 -21.21 31.66 7.19
N LYS A 204 -22.10 31.36 8.15
CA LYS A 204 -21.81 31.50 9.58
C LYS A 204 -20.69 30.57 10.02
N LEU A 205 -20.72 29.29 9.66
CA LEU A 205 -19.69 28.33 10.01
C LEU A 205 -18.32 28.76 9.49
N LEU A 206 -18.25 29.20 8.24
CA LEU A 206 -17.00 29.69 7.62
C LEU A 206 -16.52 31.01 8.26
N SER A 207 -17.42 31.93 8.61
CA SER A 207 -17.05 33.13 9.35
C SER A 207 -16.52 32.81 10.74
N ASP A 208 -17.21 31.95 11.49
CA ASP A 208 -16.78 31.52 12.82
C ASP A 208 -15.43 30.78 12.78
N ALA A 209 -15.17 30.02 11.70
CA ALA A 209 -13.90 29.33 11.49
C ALA A 209 -12.75 30.32 11.25
N ARG A 210 -12.94 31.37 10.42
CA ARG A 210 -11.95 32.45 10.25
C ARG A 210 -11.67 33.18 11.56
N ASP A 211 -12.72 33.50 12.33
CA ASP A 211 -12.57 34.15 13.64
C ASP A 211 -11.85 33.23 14.66
N PHE A 212 -11.93 31.92 14.47
CA PHE A 212 -11.25 30.96 15.33
C PHE A 212 -9.74 30.87 15.07
N SER A 213 -9.31 30.80 13.80
CA SER A 213 -7.90 30.67 13.39
C SER A 213 -7.71 30.99 11.92
N ASP A 214 -6.57 31.58 11.57
CA ASP A 214 -6.13 31.79 10.19
C ASP A 214 -5.54 30.50 9.58
N GLU A 215 -5.29 29.47 10.40
CA GLU A 215 -4.70 28.18 9.98
C GLU A 215 -5.79 27.17 9.61
N ALA A 216 -5.65 26.59 8.42
CA ALA A 216 -6.49 25.52 7.93
C ALA A 216 -5.66 24.27 7.58
N VAL A 217 -6.08 23.11 8.08
CA VAL A 217 -5.52 21.81 7.72
C VAL A 217 -6.57 21.04 6.93
N VAL A 218 -6.24 20.65 5.69
CA VAL A 218 -7.10 19.83 4.83
C VAL A 218 -6.59 18.40 4.85
N VAL A 219 -7.44 17.44 5.22
CA VAL A 219 -7.10 16.03 5.29
C VAL A 219 -7.76 15.26 4.16
N ILE A 220 -6.96 14.64 3.31
CA ILE A 220 -7.39 13.74 2.23
C ILE A 220 -6.89 12.34 2.56
N ALA A 221 -7.72 11.32 2.40
CA ALA A 221 -7.30 9.94 2.65
C ALA A 221 -7.73 8.99 1.53
N ARG A 222 -6.86 8.02 1.27
CA ARG A 222 -7.12 6.89 0.38
C ARG A 222 -6.82 5.59 1.11
N GLY A 223 -7.83 4.74 1.24
CA GLY A 223 -7.69 3.38 1.77
C GLY A 223 -7.61 2.38 0.63
N GLY A 224 -6.93 1.29 0.88
CA GLY A 224 -6.78 0.15 -0.02
C GLY A 224 -5.83 -0.88 0.60
N GLY A 225 -5.62 -1.99 -0.07
CA GLY A 225 -4.73 -3.06 0.39
C GLY A 225 -5.08 -4.40 -0.23
N GLU A 226 -4.77 -5.47 0.49
CA GLU A 226 -4.94 -6.84 0.01
C GLU A 226 -6.38 -7.12 -0.46
N GLY A 227 -6.52 -7.65 -1.68
CA GLY A 227 -7.81 -8.00 -2.28
C GLY A 227 -8.70 -6.81 -2.69
N ALA A 228 -8.15 -5.59 -2.64
CA ALA A 228 -8.87 -4.37 -2.97
C ALA A 228 -8.01 -3.47 -3.89
N ASP A 229 -7.84 -3.92 -5.14
CA ASP A 229 -7.14 -3.18 -6.18
C ASP A 229 -7.80 -1.82 -6.41
N LEU A 230 -6.99 -0.76 -6.37
CA LEU A 230 -7.49 0.60 -6.52
C LEU A 230 -8.10 0.81 -7.91
N PRO A 231 -9.33 1.35 -8.02
CA PRO A 231 -9.99 1.54 -9.30
C PRO A 231 -9.21 2.48 -10.24
N ALA A 232 -8.80 1.95 -11.40
CA ALA A 232 -8.20 2.73 -12.48
C ALA A 232 -9.23 3.57 -13.25
N ASN A 233 -10.52 3.32 -13.06
CA ASN A 233 -11.63 4.09 -13.61
C ASN A 233 -12.85 3.98 -12.69
N MET A 234 -13.19 5.06 -12.02
CA MET A 234 -14.30 5.12 -11.07
C MET A 234 -15.69 4.94 -11.72
N LYS A 235 -15.78 5.04 -13.04
CA LYS A 235 -16.99 4.76 -13.83
C LYS A 235 -16.97 3.36 -14.44
N ALA A 236 -16.06 2.47 -14.03
CA ALA A 236 -16.02 1.10 -14.55
C ALA A 236 -17.28 0.32 -14.18
N LYS A 237 -17.70 -0.56 -15.09
CA LYS A 237 -18.89 -1.42 -14.88
C LYS A 237 -18.65 -2.37 -13.71
N GLY A 238 -19.57 -2.38 -12.75
CA GLY A 238 -19.51 -3.27 -11.58
C GLY A 238 -18.83 -2.65 -10.36
N LEU A 239 -18.27 -1.46 -10.49
CA LEU A 239 -17.72 -0.71 -9.36
C LEU A 239 -18.87 -0.04 -8.60
N THR A 240 -18.82 -0.09 -7.28
CA THR A 240 -19.85 0.48 -6.40
C THR A 240 -19.29 1.71 -5.68
N TYR A 241 -19.99 2.84 -5.80
CA TYR A 241 -19.80 4.02 -4.95
C TYR A 241 -21.07 4.86 -4.93
N THR A 242 -21.19 5.73 -3.95
CA THR A 242 -22.30 6.68 -3.80
C THR A 242 -21.78 8.11 -3.93
N ASN A 243 -22.43 8.93 -4.76
CA ASN A 243 -22.12 10.36 -4.87
C ASN A 243 -22.46 11.11 -3.57
N ASN A 244 -21.66 12.09 -3.22
CA ASN A 244 -21.86 12.95 -2.06
C ASN A 244 -23.01 13.96 -2.27
N SER A 245 -23.36 14.25 -3.52
CA SER A 245 -24.48 15.10 -3.90
C SER A 245 -25.38 14.41 -4.93
N LYS A 246 -26.64 14.83 -4.97
CA LYS A 246 -27.59 14.45 -6.05
C LYS A 246 -27.46 15.33 -7.29
N ASP A 247 -26.77 16.48 -7.18
CA ASP A 247 -26.70 17.50 -8.21
C ASP A 247 -25.53 17.28 -9.19
N TYR A 248 -24.58 16.38 -8.82
CA TYR A 248 -23.40 16.08 -9.64
C TYR A 248 -22.84 14.69 -9.33
N ASP A 249 -22.05 14.20 -10.27
CA ASP A 249 -21.22 13.00 -10.07
C ASP A 249 -19.87 13.38 -9.45
N ASP A 250 -19.41 12.61 -8.46
CA ASP A 250 -18.11 12.80 -7.83
C ASP A 250 -16.94 12.49 -8.76
N PHE A 251 -17.16 11.65 -9.77
CA PHE A 251 -16.12 11.22 -10.69
C PHE A 251 -16.53 11.40 -12.15
N SER A 252 -15.59 11.83 -12.96
CA SER A 252 -15.69 11.89 -14.42
C SER A 252 -15.34 10.55 -15.06
N ALA A 253 -15.70 10.37 -16.35
CA ALA A 253 -15.30 9.19 -17.10
C ALA A 253 -13.76 9.09 -17.21
N GLY A 254 -13.21 7.92 -16.93
CA GLY A 254 -11.77 7.67 -16.95
C GLY A 254 -10.98 8.22 -15.76
N GLN A 255 -11.64 8.86 -14.80
CA GLN A 255 -11.01 9.30 -13.56
C GLN A 255 -10.74 8.10 -12.64
N HIS A 256 -9.55 8.02 -12.05
CA HIS A 256 -9.19 6.94 -11.13
C HIS A 256 -9.28 7.35 -9.65
N PHE A 257 -9.17 6.39 -8.76
CA PHE A 257 -9.35 6.57 -7.32
C PHE A 257 -8.30 7.48 -6.66
N LEU A 258 -7.11 7.59 -7.25
CA LEU A 258 -5.99 8.39 -6.72
C LEU A 258 -5.97 9.84 -7.25
N GLU A 259 -7.11 10.33 -7.72
CA GLU A 259 -7.39 11.74 -8.04
C GLU A 259 -8.36 12.34 -7.02
N LEU A 260 -8.45 13.67 -6.95
CA LEU A 260 -9.49 14.33 -6.16
C LEU A 260 -10.88 14.07 -6.75
N SER A 261 -11.82 13.62 -5.93
CA SER A 261 -13.23 13.65 -6.31
C SER A 261 -13.69 15.10 -6.52
N LYS A 262 -14.84 15.28 -7.19
CA LYS A 262 -15.40 16.64 -7.36
C LYS A 262 -15.67 17.30 -6.01
N THR A 263 -16.27 16.58 -5.06
CA THR A 263 -16.58 17.14 -3.74
C THR A 263 -15.31 17.50 -2.95
N GLU A 264 -14.23 16.71 -3.04
CA GLU A 264 -12.95 17.06 -2.42
C GLU A 264 -12.35 18.32 -3.08
N ARG A 265 -12.45 18.46 -4.39
CA ARG A 265 -11.99 19.65 -5.11
C ARG A 265 -12.77 20.89 -4.70
N ASP A 266 -14.10 20.79 -4.68
CA ASP A 266 -14.98 21.89 -4.25
C ASP A 266 -14.66 22.32 -2.80
N MET A 267 -14.35 21.36 -1.91
CA MET A 267 -13.93 21.65 -0.53
C MET A 267 -12.59 22.39 -0.51
N ILE A 268 -11.59 21.99 -1.31
CA ILE A 268 -10.31 22.69 -1.41
C ILE A 268 -10.51 24.11 -1.96
N ASP A 269 -11.32 24.28 -3.02
CA ASP A 269 -11.69 25.58 -3.58
C ASP A 269 -12.31 26.49 -2.52
N MET A 270 -13.23 25.96 -1.73
CA MET A 270 -13.89 26.70 -0.65
C MET A 270 -12.88 27.07 0.46
N VAL A 271 -12.01 26.13 0.89
CA VAL A 271 -11.02 26.39 1.94
C VAL A 271 -10.03 27.45 1.48
N THR A 272 -9.47 27.35 0.29
CA THR A 272 -8.47 28.31 -0.24
C THR A 272 -9.04 29.68 -0.56
N LYS A 273 -10.36 29.82 -0.77
CA LYS A 273 -11.06 31.12 -0.84
C LYS A 273 -11.21 31.78 0.53
N ASN A 274 -11.15 31.02 1.61
CA ASN A 274 -11.41 31.52 2.96
C ASN A 274 -10.17 31.62 3.85
N PHE A 275 -9.07 30.92 3.49
CA PHE A 275 -7.84 30.84 4.29
C PHE A 275 -6.61 30.98 3.39
N ASP A 276 -5.65 31.79 3.82
CA ASP A 276 -4.38 32.01 3.12
C ASP A 276 -3.28 31.07 3.58
N ASN A 277 -3.47 30.40 4.73
CA ASN A 277 -2.53 29.48 5.35
C ASN A 277 -3.14 28.07 5.39
N VAL A 278 -2.88 27.29 4.35
CA VAL A 278 -3.44 25.94 4.21
C VAL A 278 -2.33 24.90 4.23
N THR A 279 -2.46 23.92 5.09
CA THR A 279 -1.64 22.70 5.11
C THR A 279 -2.47 21.51 4.60
N VAL A 280 -2.01 20.83 3.57
CA VAL A 280 -2.63 19.58 3.09
C VAL A 280 -1.93 18.38 3.74
N VAL A 281 -2.72 17.48 4.32
CA VAL A 281 -2.26 16.20 4.85
C VAL A 281 -2.87 15.08 4.01
N TYR A 282 -2.05 14.38 3.25
CA TYR A 282 -2.45 13.17 2.55
C TYR A 282 -2.19 11.94 3.41
N ASN A 283 -3.24 11.22 3.76
CA ASN A 283 -3.21 10.00 4.55
C ASN A 283 -3.52 8.77 3.67
N GLY A 284 -2.50 8.12 3.18
CA GLY A 284 -2.60 6.95 2.33
C GLY A 284 -1.26 6.27 2.10
N ALA A 285 -1.28 4.99 1.75
CA ALA A 285 -0.07 4.20 1.48
C ALA A 285 0.44 4.37 0.05
N ASN A 286 -0.43 4.77 -0.88
CA ASN A 286 -0.13 4.94 -2.29
C ASN A 286 0.27 6.38 -2.61
N THR A 287 0.91 6.60 -3.75
CA THR A 287 1.02 7.92 -4.35
C THR A 287 -0.36 8.51 -4.64
N PHE A 288 -0.43 9.80 -4.84
CA PHE A 288 -1.65 10.55 -5.14
C PHE A 288 -1.33 11.65 -6.13
N GLU A 289 -2.20 11.95 -7.07
CA GLU A 289 -1.99 13.06 -7.98
C GLU A 289 -2.15 14.38 -7.25
N MET A 290 -1.03 15.01 -6.92
CA MET A 290 -0.99 16.25 -6.13
C MET A 290 -0.73 17.50 -6.97
N SER A 291 -0.81 17.42 -8.29
CA SER A 291 -0.60 18.56 -9.20
C SER A 291 -1.55 19.73 -8.93
N PHE A 292 -2.71 19.46 -8.30
CA PHE A 292 -3.64 20.51 -7.87
C PHE A 292 -3.00 21.51 -6.89
N VAL A 293 -2.03 21.09 -6.08
CA VAL A 293 -1.37 21.96 -5.09
C VAL A 293 -0.77 23.20 -5.74
N LYS A 294 -0.22 23.07 -6.95
CA LYS A 294 0.34 24.19 -7.72
C LYS A 294 -0.70 25.23 -8.14
N GLN A 295 -2.00 24.90 -8.10
CA GLN A 295 -3.10 25.78 -8.50
C GLN A 295 -3.53 26.73 -7.38
N TYR A 296 -3.15 26.44 -6.13
CA TYR A 296 -3.60 27.17 -4.94
C TYR A 296 -2.40 27.72 -4.15
N PRO A 297 -2.01 28.99 -4.35
CA PRO A 297 -0.89 29.60 -3.62
C PRO A 297 -1.13 29.70 -2.10
N GLN A 298 -2.36 29.49 -1.66
CA GLN A 298 -2.73 29.40 -0.25
C GLN A 298 -2.29 28.08 0.39
N ILE A 299 -2.03 27.01 -0.39
CA ILE A 299 -1.49 25.78 0.13
C ILE A 299 0.01 25.97 0.37
N LYS A 300 0.35 26.30 1.62
CA LYS A 300 1.73 26.57 2.03
C LYS A 300 2.52 25.30 2.29
N SER A 301 1.88 24.27 2.81
CA SER A 301 2.57 23.03 3.19
C SER A 301 1.79 21.79 2.79
N VAL A 302 2.53 20.74 2.46
CA VAL A 302 1.99 19.42 2.12
C VAL A 302 2.76 18.35 2.87
N LEU A 303 2.03 17.50 3.59
CA LEU A 303 2.55 16.35 4.31
C LEU A 303 1.98 15.06 3.72
N TRP A 304 2.84 14.13 3.37
CA TRP A 304 2.43 12.75 3.14
C TRP A 304 2.59 11.95 4.42
N ARG A 305 1.52 11.29 4.80
CA ARG A 305 1.44 10.51 6.02
C ARG A 305 0.90 9.12 5.72
N PRO A 306 1.74 8.06 5.80
CA PRO A 306 1.30 6.67 5.66
C PRO A 306 0.24 6.27 6.71
N PRO A 307 -0.47 5.14 6.57
CA PRO A 307 -1.41 4.64 7.57
C PRO A 307 -0.81 4.57 8.97
N ALA A 308 -1.60 4.96 9.97
CA ALA A 308 -1.10 5.30 11.32
C ALA A 308 -0.78 4.13 12.23
N GLY A 309 -1.42 2.97 12.05
CA GLY A 309 -1.58 2.04 13.15
C GLY A 309 -2.37 2.67 14.31
N GLN A 310 -2.35 2.05 15.49
CA GLN A 310 -3.18 2.47 16.62
C GLN A 310 -2.89 3.88 17.12
N ALA A 311 -1.61 4.26 17.26
CA ALA A 311 -1.22 5.49 17.97
C ALA A 311 -0.45 6.52 17.11
N GLY A 312 -0.17 6.23 15.84
CA GLY A 312 0.73 7.03 15.02
C GLY A 312 0.27 8.45 14.70
N PHE A 313 -1.01 8.81 14.92
CA PHE A 313 -1.47 10.19 14.76
C PHE A 313 -0.89 11.17 15.79
N ILE A 314 -0.28 10.67 16.88
CA ILE A 314 0.49 11.50 17.81
C ILE A 314 1.59 12.25 17.06
N ALA A 315 2.34 11.55 16.21
CA ALA A 315 3.44 12.14 15.44
C ALA A 315 2.99 13.26 14.49
N LEU A 316 1.76 13.22 13.96
CA LEU A 316 1.24 14.31 13.12
C LEU A 316 1.16 15.63 13.90
N GLY A 317 0.64 15.59 15.11
CA GLY A 317 0.58 16.76 15.98
C GLY A 317 1.97 17.29 16.31
N GLU A 318 2.91 16.41 16.61
CA GLU A 318 4.30 16.76 16.93
C GLU A 318 5.03 17.39 15.73
N VAL A 319 4.80 16.89 14.51
CA VAL A 319 5.36 17.50 13.30
C VAL A 319 4.76 18.87 13.07
N LEU A 320 3.45 19.04 13.11
CA LEU A 320 2.82 20.35 12.90
C LEU A 320 3.23 21.37 13.98
N SER A 321 3.50 20.93 15.20
CA SER A 321 3.94 21.84 16.29
C SER A 321 5.45 22.10 16.34
N GLY A 322 6.24 21.40 15.53
CA GLY A 322 7.72 21.48 15.55
C GLY A 322 8.40 20.70 16.67
N GLU A 323 7.66 19.95 17.47
CA GLU A 323 8.22 19.03 18.46
C GLU A 323 9.06 17.92 17.78
N THR A 324 8.61 17.48 16.61
CA THR A 324 9.33 16.56 15.72
C THR A 324 9.63 17.26 14.40
N ASN A 325 10.89 17.28 13.98
CA ASN A 325 11.30 17.72 12.65
C ASN A 325 11.14 16.53 11.67
N PRO A 326 10.33 16.63 10.60
CA PRO A 326 10.12 15.55 9.64
C PRO A 326 11.43 15.15 8.95
N SER A 327 11.61 13.86 8.73
CA SER A 327 12.78 13.27 8.06
C SER A 327 12.43 12.07 7.21
N GLY A 328 11.14 11.86 6.93
CA GLY A 328 10.66 10.83 6.00
C GLY A 328 11.01 11.17 4.56
N LYS A 329 11.16 10.13 3.75
CA LYS A 329 11.41 10.22 2.32
C LYS A 329 10.31 9.48 1.55
N THR A 330 10.01 9.93 0.34
CA THR A 330 9.06 9.24 -0.54
C THR A 330 9.61 7.86 -0.91
N SER A 331 8.79 6.84 -0.74
CA SER A 331 9.11 5.46 -1.12
C SER A 331 8.60 5.11 -2.52
N ASP A 332 8.04 6.09 -3.23
CA ASP A 332 7.58 5.98 -4.61
C ASP A 332 7.64 7.36 -5.29
N THR A 333 7.51 7.41 -6.62
CA THR A 333 7.49 8.64 -7.39
C THR A 333 6.08 9.20 -7.48
N PHE A 334 5.88 10.44 -7.02
CA PHE A 334 4.61 11.15 -7.20
C PHE A 334 4.60 11.83 -8.56
N VAL A 335 3.70 11.41 -9.43
CA VAL A 335 3.59 11.93 -10.79
C VAL A 335 2.38 12.86 -10.95
N THR A 336 2.43 13.69 -11.99
CA THR A 336 1.37 14.65 -12.32
C THR A 336 0.13 13.96 -12.90
N ASP A 337 0.31 12.80 -13.55
CA ASP A 337 -0.75 11.96 -14.13
C ASP A 337 -0.29 10.49 -14.10
N LEU A 338 -0.92 9.66 -13.26
CA LEU A 338 -0.60 8.24 -13.11
C LEU A 338 -0.80 7.43 -14.39
N LYS A 339 -1.65 7.88 -15.32
CA LYS A 339 -1.87 7.22 -16.62
C LYS A 339 -0.64 7.26 -17.53
N ARG A 340 0.33 8.14 -17.23
CA ARG A 340 1.64 8.19 -17.91
C ARG A 340 2.62 7.14 -17.42
N ASN A 341 2.31 6.43 -16.34
CA ASN A 341 3.10 5.32 -15.84
C ASN A 341 2.80 4.05 -16.65
N PRO A 342 3.81 3.35 -17.18
CA PRO A 342 3.62 2.10 -17.93
C PRO A 342 2.83 1.04 -17.14
N SER A 343 3.11 0.90 -15.84
CA SER A 343 2.43 -0.07 -14.97
C SER A 343 0.95 0.22 -14.82
N PHE A 344 0.51 1.49 -14.80
CA PHE A 344 -0.89 1.86 -14.61
C PHE A 344 -1.81 1.28 -15.69
N ASN A 345 -1.35 1.31 -16.95
CA ASN A 345 -2.15 0.83 -18.08
C ASN A 345 -2.06 -0.69 -18.28
N ASN A 346 -1.08 -1.34 -17.69
CA ASN A 346 -0.78 -2.77 -17.86
C ASN A 346 -1.08 -3.61 -16.62
N PHE A 347 -1.46 -2.98 -15.51
CA PHE A 347 -1.98 -3.63 -14.32
C PHE A 347 -3.48 -3.82 -14.42
N GLY A 348 -3.98 -5.00 -14.01
CA GLY A 348 -5.41 -5.29 -13.96
C GLY A 348 -5.69 -6.78 -14.15
N SER A 349 -6.98 -7.11 -14.23
CA SER A 349 -7.47 -8.48 -14.44
C SER A 349 -7.72 -8.73 -15.92
N PHE A 350 -6.66 -8.76 -16.73
CA PHE A 350 -6.76 -9.05 -18.16
C PHE A 350 -7.04 -10.53 -18.41
N THR A 351 -7.82 -10.84 -19.43
CA THR A 351 -8.15 -12.22 -19.83
C THR A 351 -7.89 -12.41 -21.33
N TRP A 352 -7.45 -13.63 -21.72
CA TRP A 352 -7.37 -14.01 -23.13
C TRP A 352 -8.75 -14.39 -23.67
N ASN A 353 -8.94 -14.29 -24.98
CA ASN A 353 -10.22 -14.59 -25.64
C ASN A 353 -10.72 -16.01 -25.39
N ASN A 354 -9.82 -16.99 -25.27
CA ASN A 354 -10.13 -18.41 -25.04
C ASN A 354 -10.03 -18.81 -23.54
N MET A 355 -9.96 -17.88 -22.61
CA MET A 355 -9.75 -18.13 -21.19
C MET A 355 -10.80 -19.05 -20.56
N LYS A 356 -12.00 -19.16 -21.16
CA LYS A 356 -13.06 -20.06 -20.69
C LYS A 356 -12.63 -21.54 -20.69
N GLU A 357 -11.65 -21.92 -21.52
CA GLU A 357 -11.10 -23.27 -21.61
C GLU A 357 -10.20 -23.58 -20.40
N PHE A 358 -9.65 -22.56 -19.75
CA PHE A 358 -8.73 -22.65 -18.60
C PHE A 358 -9.39 -22.30 -17.28
N ARG A 359 -10.70 -22.43 -17.20
CA ARG A 359 -11.46 -22.13 -15.98
C ARG A 359 -10.94 -22.93 -14.78
N ILE A 360 -10.72 -22.26 -13.65
CA ILE A 360 -10.29 -22.89 -12.41
C ILE A 360 -11.33 -23.90 -11.95
N SER A 361 -10.88 -25.04 -11.41
CA SER A 361 -11.73 -26.14 -10.97
C SER A 361 -12.85 -25.68 -10.04
N LYS A 362 -14.02 -26.30 -10.18
CA LYS A 362 -15.16 -26.10 -9.27
C LYS A 362 -14.86 -26.43 -7.80
N ASN A 363 -13.81 -27.21 -7.55
CA ASN A 363 -13.43 -27.67 -6.21
C ASN A 363 -12.47 -26.71 -5.49
N ASP A 364 -12.08 -25.60 -6.13
CA ASP A 364 -11.29 -24.57 -5.45
C ASP A 364 -12.22 -23.78 -4.52
N ALA A 365 -11.86 -23.73 -3.21
CA ALA A 365 -12.69 -23.10 -2.19
C ALA A 365 -12.80 -21.58 -2.34
N PHE A 366 -11.78 -20.95 -2.94
CA PHE A 366 -11.70 -19.49 -3.03
C PHE A 366 -11.96 -18.96 -4.45
N ALA A 367 -11.73 -19.78 -5.47
CA ALA A 367 -11.75 -19.35 -6.86
C ALA A 367 -12.58 -20.26 -7.78
N ALA A 368 -13.56 -21.01 -7.24
CA ALA A 368 -14.37 -21.94 -8.00
C ALA A 368 -14.97 -21.29 -9.26
N ASN A 369 -14.68 -21.86 -10.41
CA ASN A 369 -15.09 -21.37 -11.74
C ASN A 369 -14.53 -19.99 -12.14
N ALA A 370 -13.57 -19.42 -11.40
CA ALA A 370 -12.90 -18.20 -11.80
C ALA A 370 -12.16 -18.39 -13.14
N LEU A 371 -12.05 -17.31 -13.90
CA LEU A 371 -11.19 -17.26 -15.07
C LEU A 371 -9.80 -16.80 -14.64
N PRO A 372 -8.73 -17.50 -15.03
CA PRO A 372 -7.37 -17.01 -14.80
C PRO A 372 -7.19 -15.63 -15.48
N THR A 373 -6.44 -14.76 -14.86
CA THR A 373 -6.11 -13.43 -15.37
C THR A 373 -4.59 -13.29 -15.48
N PHE A 374 -4.15 -12.25 -16.19
CA PHE A 374 -2.73 -11.93 -16.28
C PHE A 374 -2.48 -10.44 -16.09
N VAL A 375 -1.25 -10.11 -15.71
CA VAL A 375 -0.70 -8.76 -15.69
C VAL A 375 0.43 -8.70 -16.70
N ASN A 376 0.53 -7.62 -17.45
CA ASN A 376 1.55 -7.45 -18.49
C ASN A 376 2.64 -6.49 -18.00
N TYR A 377 3.81 -7.03 -17.67
CA TYR A 377 4.97 -6.27 -17.19
C TYR A 377 5.80 -5.72 -18.37
N VAL A 378 5.23 -4.78 -19.13
CA VAL A 378 5.90 -4.20 -20.33
C VAL A 378 7.08 -3.31 -19.97
N GLU A 379 7.11 -2.77 -18.76
CA GLU A 379 8.19 -1.89 -18.27
C GLU A 379 9.51 -2.62 -18.03
N GLY A 380 9.53 -3.95 -17.95
CA GLY A 380 10.73 -4.73 -17.72
C GLY A 380 11.45 -4.32 -16.42
N ILE A 381 12.71 -3.89 -16.53
CA ILE A 381 13.50 -3.42 -15.37
C ILE A 381 13.17 -1.98 -14.95
N TYR A 382 12.44 -1.23 -15.78
CA TYR A 382 12.15 0.19 -15.58
C TYR A 382 10.90 0.37 -14.72
N VAL A 383 10.95 -0.07 -13.46
CA VAL A 383 9.85 0.01 -12.49
C VAL A 383 10.04 1.24 -11.59
N GLY A 384 8.96 1.98 -11.34
CA GLY A 384 8.95 3.15 -10.48
C GLY A 384 9.91 4.26 -10.97
N TYR A 385 10.71 4.84 -10.06
CA TYR A 385 11.63 5.93 -10.39
C TYR A 385 12.62 5.58 -11.52
N LYS A 386 13.02 4.30 -11.64
CA LYS A 386 13.94 3.86 -12.69
C LYS A 386 13.42 4.17 -14.09
N TYR A 387 12.09 4.09 -14.29
CA TYR A 387 11.46 4.49 -15.54
C TYR A 387 11.62 5.99 -15.78
N TYR A 388 11.22 6.83 -14.82
CA TYR A 388 11.20 8.28 -15.01
C TYR A 388 12.61 8.86 -15.17
N GLU A 389 13.57 8.40 -14.36
CA GLU A 389 14.97 8.84 -14.47
C GLU A 389 15.59 8.45 -15.80
N THR A 390 15.41 7.20 -16.24
CA THR A 390 15.96 6.72 -17.50
C THR A 390 15.27 7.37 -18.70
N ALA A 391 13.95 7.49 -18.70
CA ALA A 391 13.19 8.13 -19.77
C ALA A 391 13.55 9.62 -19.94
N ALA A 392 13.86 10.32 -18.84
CA ALA A 392 14.32 11.69 -18.87
C ALA A 392 15.73 11.81 -19.48
N VAL A 393 16.67 10.94 -19.07
CA VAL A 393 18.03 10.89 -19.62
C VAL A 393 18.02 10.59 -21.13
N GLU A 394 17.14 9.68 -21.57
CA GLU A 394 16.95 9.33 -22.99
C GLU A 394 16.13 10.37 -23.77
N GLY A 395 15.65 11.43 -23.12
CA GLY A 395 14.85 12.49 -23.76
C GLY A 395 13.45 12.05 -24.19
N ALA A 396 12.93 10.95 -23.63
CA ALA A 396 11.60 10.44 -23.91
C ALA A 396 10.50 11.20 -23.17
N ILE A 397 10.83 11.82 -22.04
CA ILE A 397 9.93 12.67 -21.23
C ILE A 397 10.65 13.95 -20.80
N ASP A 398 9.88 15.00 -20.55
CA ASP A 398 10.32 16.13 -19.72
C ASP A 398 10.04 15.75 -18.26
N TYR A 399 11.09 15.68 -17.44
CA TYR A 399 11.00 15.20 -16.06
C TYR A 399 10.08 16.07 -15.20
N ASP A 400 10.24 17.40 -15.28
CA ASP A 400 9.48 18.36 -14.47
C ASP A 400 7.99 18.41 -14.84
N ASP A 401 7.65 18.06 -16.08
CA ASP A 401 6.25 17.94 -16.52
C ASP A 401 5.57 16.67 -16.00
N VAL A 402 6.35 15.59 -15.72
CA VAL A 402 5.83 14.28 -15.36
C VAL A 402 5.93 14.02 -13.87
N VAL A 403 7.06 14.35 -13.26
CA VAL A 403 7.34 14.04 -11.84
C VAL A 403 7.10 15.27 -10.98
N GLN A 404 6.28 15.12 -9.96
CA GLN A 404 6.03 16.19 -9.00
C GLN A 404 6.92 16.08 -7.76
N TYR A 405 7.05 14.87 -7.21
CA TYR A 405 7.98 14.57 -6.13
C TYR A 405 8.73 13.28 -6.48
N PRO A 406 10.06 13.33 -6.62
CA PRO A 406 10.88 12.17 -6.90
C PRO A 406 10.77 11.07 -5.82
N PHE A 407 11.19 9.86 -6.14
CA PHE A 407 11.51 8.85 -5.15
C PHE A 407 12.68 9.34 -4.27
N GLY A 408 12.65 9.09 -2.96
CA GLY A 408 13.66 9.57 -2.02
C GLY A 408 13.49 11.04 -1.60
N TYR A 409 12.50 11.76 -2.15
CA TYR A 409 12.26 13.16 -1.82
C TYR A 409 11.65 13.35 -0.44
N GLY A 410 12.06 14.39 0.25
CA GLY A 410 11.45 14.85 1.50
C GLY A 410 12.22 16.00 2.12
N LEU A 411 11.47 17.01 2.56
CA LEU A 411 11.97 18.22 3.19
C LEU A 411 12.13 18.06 4.71
N SER A 412 12.84 18.99 5.29
CA SER A 412 13.05 19.13 6.74
C SER A 412 12.84 20.59 7.16
N TYR A 413 12.66 20.86 8.46
CA TYR A 413 12.69 22.23 9.03
C TYR A 413 14.10 22.80 9.16
N THR A 414 15.10 22.04 8.70
CA THR A 414 16.51 22.46 8.68
C THR A 414 17.16 22.05 7.36
N THR A 415 18.40 22.45 7.14
CA THR A 415 19.17 22.14 5.94
C THR A 415 20.39 21.29 6.30
N PHE A 416 20.84 20.47 5.35
CA PHE A 416 22.00 19.62 5.51
C PHE A 416 22.98 19.78 4.34
N ASP A 417 24.27 19.61 4.63
CA ASP A 417 25.34 19.45 3.65
C ASP A 417 25.83 18.00 3.71
N GLN A 418 25.97 17.33 2.58
CA GLN A 418 26.49 15.98 2.47
C GLN A 418 27.75 15.98 1.62
N ARG A 419 28.80 15.29 2.05
CA ARG A 419 30.08 15.18 1.32
C ARG A 419 30.58 13.75 1.32
N MET A 420 30.81 13.22 0.13
CA MET A 420 31.41 11.90 -0.06
C MET A 420 32.93 11.94 0.15
N GLY A 421 33.44 10.98 0.90
CA GLY A 421 34.85 10.63 0.91
C GLY A 421 35.25 9.80 -0.32
N ASP A 422 36.55 9.48 -0.39
CA ASP A 422 37.07 8.65 -1.48
C ASP A 422 36.56 7.21 -1.38
N ILE A 423 36.29 6.61 -2.53
CA ILE A 423 35.87 5.20 -2.63
C ILE A 423 37.09 4.29 -2.46
N SER A 424 36.96 3.32 -1.58
CA SER A 424 37.89 2.20 -1.43
C SER A 424 37.25 0.93 -1.99
N TYR A 425 37.83 0.38 -3.04
CA TYR A 425 37.37 -0.85 -3.69
C TYR A 425 38.38 -1.99 -3.49
N ASN A 426 37.95 -3.04 -2.79
CA ASN A 426 38.75 -4.25 -2.65
C ASN A 426 38.35 -5.27 -3.74
N LYS A 427 39.15 -5.33 -4.82
CA LYS A 427 38.88 -6.22 -5.98
C LYS A 427 38.86 -7.72 -5.64
N LYS A 428 39.46 -8.16 -4.51
CA LYS A 428 39.46 -9.57 -4.11
C LYS A 428 38.16 -10.00 -3.44
N THR A 429 37.54 -9.10 -2.70
CA THR A 429 36.30 -9.38 -1.94
C THR A 429 35.06 -8.76 -2.58
N GLY A 430 35.22 -7.96 -3.62
CA GLY A 430 34.14 -7.18 -4.22
C GLY A 430 33.64 -6.03 -3.35
N THR A 431 34.24 -5.80 -2.18
CA THR A 431 33.72 -4.84 -1.20
C THR A 431 34.08 -3.40 -1.57
N VAL A 432 33.08 -2.56 -1.63
CA VAL A 432 33.18 -1.10 -1.85
C VAL A 432 32.85 -0.39 -0.53
N LYS A 433 33.73 0.53 -0.10
CA LYS A 433 33.55 1.29 1.16
C LYS A 433 33.89 2.75 0.96
N PHE A 434 33.10 3.61 1.57
CA PHE A 434 33.40 5.03 1.73
C PHE A 434 32.58 5.63 2.88
N ASN A 435 32.82 6.87 3.18
CA ASN A 435 32.07 7.61 4.18
C ASN A 435 31.33 8.78 3.54
N VAL A 436 30.15 9.12 4.08
CA VAL A 436 29.49 10.39 3.77
C VAL A 436 29.42 11.19 5.06
N THR A 437 29.96 12.40 5.04
CA THR A 437 29.85 13.34 6.16
C THR A 437 28.63 14.21 5.96
N VAL A 438 27.68 14.13 6.90
CA VAL A 438 26.45 14.92 6.92
C VAL A 438 26.57 15.99 8.00
N THR A 439 26.33 17.24 7.66
CA THR A 439 26.35 18.38 8.59
C THR A 439 25.02 19.10 8.57
N ASN A 440 24.40 19.29 9.74
CA ASN A 440 23.23 20.16 9.85
C ASN A 440 23.66 21.63 9.73
N THR A 441 23.31 22.28 8.63
CA THR A 441 23.67 23.67 8.32
C THR A 441 22.58 24.69 8.67
N GLY A 442 21.41 24.20 9.10
CA GLY A 442 20.30 25.07 9.48
C GLY A 442 20.23 25.33 10.99
N THR A 443 19.10 25.86 11.43
CA THR A 443 18.90 26.38 12.80
C THR A 443 18.14 25.42 13.72
N THR A 444 17.54 24.38 13.16
CA THR A 444 16.73 23.40 13.92
C THR A 444 17.41 22.04 13.93
N ALA A 445 17.37 21.33 15.06
CA ALA A 445 17.86 19.95 15.10
C ALA A 445 17.03 19.05 14.16
N GLY A 446 17.70 18.15 13.45
CA GLY A 446 17.04 17.28 12.49
C GLY A 446 17.85 16.04 12.14
N LYS A 447 17.20 15.13 11.40
CA LYS A 447 17.83 13.95 10.81
C LYS A 447 17.83 14.09 9.30
N ASP A 448 18.85 13.54 8.65
CA ASP A 448 18.92 13.46 7.20
C ASP A 448 19.10 12.02 6.74
N VAL A 449 18.76 11.75 5.49
CA VAL A 449 18.96 10.43 4.85
C VAL A 449 20.06 10.56 3.81
N VAL A 450 21.11 9.77 3.98
CA VAL A 450 22.12 9.54 2.95
C VAL A 450 21.56 8.49 2.01
N GLU A 451 21.31 8.85 0.77
CA GLU A 451 20.87 7.96 -0.29
C GLU A 451 21.99 7.82 -1.33
N ILE A 452 22.41 6.59 -1.58
CA ILE A 452 23.50 6.30 -2.50
C ILE A 452 22.93 5.66 -3.75
N TYR A 453 23.18 6.30 -4.87
CA TYR A 453 22.74 5.83 -6.18
C TYR A 453 23.93 5.44 -7.04
N ASP A 454 23.67 4.56 -7.98
CA ASP A 454 24.55 4.12 -9.04
C ASP A 454 24.00 4.56 -10.41
N ASN A 455 24.87 5.14 -11.22
CA ASN A 455 24.65 5.32 -12.65
C ASN A 455 25.68 4.45 -13.38
N PRO A 456 25.27 3.28 -13.93
CA PRO A 456 26.18 2.33 -14.55
C PRO A 456 26.61 2.75 -15.96
N PRO A 457 27.77 2.24 -16.46
CA PRO A 457 28.14 2.43 -17.86
C PRO A 457 27.10 1.79 -18.77
N TYR A 458 26.65 2.53 -19.78
CA TYR A 458 25.65 2.05 -20.73
C TYR A 458 26.11 2.28 -22.17
N THR A 459 25.92 1.27 -22.99
CA THR A 459 26.14 1.34 -24.45
C THR A 459 24.84 0.98 -25.15
N ASN A 460 24.38 1.81 -26.06
CA ASN A 460 23.14 1.56 -26.81
C ASN A 460 23.20 0.20 -27.54
N GLY A 461 22.16 -0.64 -27.26
CA GLY A 461 22.08 -2.02 -27.74
C GLY A 461 22.83 -3.05 -26.89
N GLY A 462 23.51 -2.62 -25.82
CA GLY A 462 24.11 -3.49 -24.80
C GLY A 462 23.09 -4.03 -23.78
N ILE A 463 23.59 -4.34 -22.59
CA ILE A 463 22.73 -4.82 -21.48
C ILE A 463 21.85 -3.67 -20.99
N GLU A 464 20.56 -3.93 -20.87
CA GLU A 464 19.59 -2.96 -20.36
C GLU A 464 19.91 -2.56 -18.91
N LYS A 465 19.95 -1.25 -18.64
CA LYS A 465 20.26 -0.67 -17.33
C LYS A 465 19.45 0.59 -17.09
N ALA A 466 18.95 0.75 -15.88
CA ALA A 466 18.38 2.03 -15.48
C ALA A 466 19.51 3.04 -15.19
N SER A 467 19.27 4.30 -15.53
CA SER A 467 20.25 5.38 -15.33
C SER A 467 20.46 5.77 -13.86
N SER A 468 19.55 5.39 -12.98
CA SER A 468 19.63 5.68 -11.54
C SER A 468 19.13 4.48 -10.74
N ASN A 469 19.97 3.94 -9.85
CA ASN A 469 19.67 2.79 -9.02
C ASN A 469 20.07 3.06 -7.57
N LEU A 470 19.13 3.02 -6.64
CA LEU A 470 19.43 3.11 -5.21
C LEU A 470 20.13 1.82 -4.76
N ILE A 471 21.36 1.94 -4.27
CA ILE A 471 22.19 0.81 -3.83
C ILE A 471 22.38 0.75 -2.32
N ALA A 472 22.27 1.87 -1.63
CA ALA A 472 22.35 1.93 -0.17
C ALA A 472 21.66 3.18 0.36
N PHE A 473 21.17 3.12 1.58
CA PHE A 473 20.70 4.31 2.30
C PHE A 473 20.93 4.16 3.81
N LYS A 474 21.13 5.29 4.48
CA LYS A 474 21.19 5.35 5.95
C LYS A 474 20.69 6.69 6.46
N LYS A 475 19.90 6.67 7.53
CA LYS A 475 19.46 7.88 8.23
C LYS A 475 20.46 8.24 9.34
N THR A 476 20.73 9.53 9.52
CA THR A 476 21.57 10.02 10.62
C THR A 476 20.84 9.91 11.96
N ARG A 477 21.58 10.00 13.05
CA ARG A 477 21.00 10.39 14.33
C ARG A 477 20.49 11.83 14.26
N LEU A 478 19.79 12.28 15.30
CA LEU A 478 19.40 13.68 15.42
C LEU A 478 20.67 14.56 15.52
N LEU A 479 20.86 15.46 14.57
CA LEU A 479 21.98 16.40 14.51
C LEU A 479 21.50 17.79 14.94
N LYS A 480 22.19 18.39 15.91
CA LYS A 480 21.99 19.79 16.29
C LYS A 480 22.59 20.71 15.24
N THR A 481 22.24 21.99 15.26
CA THR A 481 22.85 23.04 14.42
C THR A 481 24.37 22.94 14.43
N ASN A 482 24.99 22.93 13.25
CA ASN A 482 26.44 22.77 13.03
C ASN A 482 27.02 21.43 13.51
N GLU A 483 26.20 20.46 13.90
CA GLU A 483 26.67 19.13 14.25
C GLU A 483 26.81 18.27 13.02
N SER A 484 27.88 17.46 12.99
CA SER A 484 28.17 16.54 11.88
C SER A 484 28.16 15.09 12.35
N GLN A 485 27.86 14.19 11.41
CA GLN A 485 28.01 12.74 11.55
C GLN A 485 28.66 12.17 10.31
N THR A 486 29.64 11.30 10.51
CA THR A 486 30.17 10.46 9.43
C THR A 486 29.36 9.17 9.35
N VAL A 487 28.75 8.93 8.19
CA VAL A 487 27.92 7.76 7.88
C VAL A 487 28.74 6.80 7.03
N PRO A 488 29.12 5.61 7.54
CA PRO A 488 29.84 4.62 6.76
C PRO A 488 28.87 3.91 5.78
N ILE A 489 29.31 3.83 4.52
CA ILE A 489 28.63 3.11 3.44
C ILE A 489 29.48 1.91 3.04
N GLU A 490 28.84 0.78 2.85
CA GLU A 490 29.47 -0.46 2.39
C GLU A 490 28.45 -1.25 1.53
N PHE A 491 28.91 -1.73 0.37
CA PHE A 491 28.13 -2.62 -0.49
C PHE A 491 29.10 -3.54 -1.27
N ASN A 492 28.57 -4.58 -1.93
CA ASN A 492 29.36 -5.41 -2.81
C ASN A 492 29.24 -4.91 -4.25
N VAL A 493 30.34 -4.90 -5.02
CA VAL A 493 30.34 -4.47 -6.41
C VAL A 493 29.41 -5.32 -7.28
N GLU A 494 29.15 -6.58 -6.91
CA GLU A 494 28.18 -7.43 -7.62
C GLU A 494 26.74 -6.94 -7.52
N ASP A 495 26.41 -6.08 -6.54
CA ASP A 495 25.10 -5.43 -6.45
C ASP A 495 24.83 -4.47 -7.64
N LEU A 496 25.89 -4.08 -8.37
CA LEU A 496 25.83 -3.25 -9.56
C LEU A 496 25.63 -4.07 -10.85
N ALA A 497 25.63 -5.41 -10.78
CA ALA A 497 25.47 -6.27 -11.95
C ALA A 497 24.07 -6.13 -12.56
N SER A 498 23.99 -6.26 -13.87
CA SER A 498 22.75 -6.26 -14.65
C SER A 498 22.53 -7.61 -15.31
N TYR A 499 21.28 -8.04 -15.50
CA TYR A 499 20.98 -9.32 -16.13
C TYR A 499 20.98 -9.19 -17.66
N ASP A 500 21.93 -9.86 -18.31
CA ASP A 500 21.97 -9.98 -19.78
C ASP A 500 21.10 -11.13 -20.26
N TYR A 501 19.86 -10.82 -20.64
CA TYR A 501 18.94 -11.83 -21.14
C TYR A 501 19.20 -12.25 -22.61
N ARG A 502 20.03 -11.50 -23.35
CA ARG A 502 20.28 -11.73 -24.79
C ARG A 502 21.47 -12.63 -25.04
N HIS A 503 22.63 -12.34 -24.43
CA HIS A 503 23.92 -12.96 -24.78
C HIS A 503 24.42 -13.88 -23.68
N ALA A 504 24.81 -13.33 -22.51
CA ALA A 504 25.35 -14.12 -21.41
C ALA A 504 24.29 -14.99 -20.71
N LYS A 505 23.01 -14.56 -20.74
CA LYS A 505 21.88 -15.20 -20.05
C LYS A 505 22.17 -15.43 -18.57
N ALA A 506 22.82 -14.43 -17.99
CA ALA A 506 23.30 -14.41 -16.62
C ALA A 506 23.41 -12.97 -16.12
N TRP A 507 23.63 -12.79 -14.83
CA TRP A 507 24.05 -11.51 -14.27
C TRP A 507 25.47 -11.19 -14.74
N VAL A 508 25.70 -9.94 -15.16
CA VAL A 508 26.98 -9.44 -15.65
C VAL A 508 27.29 -8.11 -14.97
N LEU A 509 28.45 -8.04 -14.33
CA LEU A 509 29.08 -6.78 -13.95
C LEU A 509 29.99 -6.39 -15.11
N GLU A 510 29.61 -5.39 -15.89
CA GLU A 510 30.41 -4.96 -17.02
C GLU A 510 31.59 -4.10 -16.60
N ALA A 511 32.70 -4.21 -17.34
CA ALA A 511 33.83 -3.30 -17.20
C ALA A 511 33.43 -1.87 -17.60
N GLY A 512 33.91 -0.89 -16.85
CA GLY A 512 33.65 0.51 -17.12
C GLY A 512 33.60 1.37 -15.85
N ASP A 513 33.21 2.61 -16.04
CA ASP A 513 33.10 3.62 -14.97
C ASP A 513 31.65 3.72 -14.47
N TYR A 514 31.47 3.39 -13.22
CA TYR A 514 30.21 3.53 -12.49
C TYR A 514 30.24 4.84 -11.70
N VAL A 515 29.26 5.71 -11.90
CA VAL A 515 29.15 6.95 -11.13
C VAL A 515 28.34 6.65 -9.86
N ILE A 516 29.03 6.63 -8.72
CA ILE A 516 28.41 6.45 -7.41
C ILE A 516 28.17 7.84 -6.80
N SER A 517 26.93 8.13 -6.45
CA SER A 517 26.56 9.46 -5.94
C SER A 517 25.79 9.39 -4.62
N THR A 518 25.93 10.45 -3.79
CA THR A 518 24.97 10.76 -2.75
C THR A 518 23.98 11.77 -3.27
N ASN A 519 22.71 11.50 -3.10
CA ASN A 519 21.63 12.30 -3.64
C ASN A 519 20.66 12.75 -2.52
N SER A 520 19.89 13.82 -2.79
CA SER A 520 18.75 14.21 -1.95
C SER A 520 17.47 13.42 -2.28
N ASP A 521 17.42 12.86 -3.49
CA ASP A 521 16.34 12.06 -4.05
C ASP A 521 16.86 11.35 -5.32
N SER A 522 16.06 10.53 -5.99
CA SER A 522 16.49 9.77 -7.19
C SER A 522 17.02 10.62 -8.34
N HIS A 523 16.66 11.91 -8.37
CA HIS A 523 16.98 12.84 -9.46
C HIS A 523 18.13 13.80 -9.13
N THR A 524 18.19 14.28 -7.90
CA THR A 524 19.07 15.40 -7.51
C THR A 524 20.37 14.92 -6.87
N VAL A 525 21.45 14.97 -7.63
CA VAL A 525 22.80 14.61 -7.16
C VAL A 525 23.38 15.71 -6.28
N ILE A 526 23.93 15.35 -5.11
CA ILE A 526 24.65 16.25 -4.19
C ILE A 526 26.15 16.16 -4.43
N ASP A 527 26.73 14.96 -4.43
CA ASP A 527 28.17 14.71 -4.62
C ASP A 527 28.36 13.33 -5.27
N SER A 528 29.47 13.13 -5.99
CA SER A 528 29.70 11.89 -6.71
C SER A 528 31.17 11.49 -6.80
N ARG A 529 31.42 10.19 -6.99
CA ARG A 529 32.74 9.59 -7.23
C ARG A 529 32.61 8.51 -8.31
N THR A 530 33.69 8.28 -9.03
CA THR A 530 33.76 7.20 -10.03
C THR A 530 34.35 5.95 -9.39
N LEU A 531 33.70 4.82 -9.63
CA LEU A 531 34.19 3.48 -9.34
C LEU A 531 34.49 2.78 -10.67
N THR A 532 35.75 2.47 -10.93
CA THR A 532 36.16 1.78 -12.16
C THR A 532 36.22 0.27 -11.91
N VAL A 533 35.51 -0.49 -12.76
CA VAL A 533 35.57 -1.96 -12.87
C VAL A 533 36.42 -2.29 -14.11
N ASP A 534 37.53 -3.04 -13.92
CA ASP A 534 38.50 -3.24 -15.00
C ASP A 534 38.08 -4.31 -16.02
N ASP A 535 37.39 -5.37 -15.56
CA ASP A 535 37.05 -6.53 -16.36
C ASP A 535 35.58 -6.95 -16.14
N ASP A 536 34.95 -7.51 -17.18
CA ASP A 536 33.61 -8.10 -17.06
C ASP A 536 33.62 -9.30 -16.12
N VAL A 537 32.63 -9.39 -15.25
CA VAL A 537 32.38 -10.56 -14.40
C VAL A 537 31.02 -11.15 -14.74
N ILE A 538 31.02 -12.42 -15.21
CA ILE A 538 29.79 -13.14 -15.55
C ILE A 538 29.46 -14.14 -14.43
N TYR A 539 28.29 -13.99 -13.81
CA TYR A 539 27.79 -14.86 -12.75
C TYR A 539 26.98 -16.03 -13.32
N GLY A 540 27.61 -16.79 -14.25
CA GLY A 540 26.96 -17.82 -15.06
C GLY A 540 27.35 -19.26 -14.73
N SER A 541 28.01 -19.54 -13.60
CA SER A 541 28.44 -20.88 -13.22
C SER A 541 28.11 -21.23 -11.78
N ARG A 542 28.08 -22.53 -11.46
CA ARG A 542 27.78 -23.01 -10.09
C ARG A 542 28.76 -22.48 -9.02
N ASN A 543 29.98 -22.16 -9.42
CA ASN A 543 31.02 -21.67 -8.51
C ASN A 543 31.11 -20.14 -8.52
N ASN A 544 30.32 -19.49 -9.33
CA ASN A 544 30.26 -18.03 -9.47
C ASN A 544 28.81 -17.63 -9.74
N THR A 545 27.99 -17.63 -8.71
CA THR A 545 26.59 -17.20 -8.71
C THR A 545 26.48 -15.79 -8.17
N HIS A 546 25.48 -15.04 -8.64
CA HIS A 546 25.19 -13.69 -8.19
C HIS A 546 24.63 -13.68 -6.76
N ASN A 547 25.16 -12.84 -5.90
CA ASN A 547 24.70 -12.60 -4.52
C ASN A 547 24.53 -13.89 -3.67
N GLY A 548 25.38 -14.89 -3.92
CA GLY A 548 25.34 -16.15 -3.19
C GLY A 548 24.13 -17.04 -3.51
N ASP A 549 23.50 -16.85 -4.65
CA ASP A 549 22.39 -17.69 -5.12
C ASP A 549 22.79 -19.17 -5.14
N LYS A 550 21.85 -20.03 -4.73
CA LYS A 550 22.08 -21.49 -4.70
C LYS A 550 22.13 -22.10 -6.11
N THR A 551 21.55 -21.43 -7.09
CA THR A 551 21.50 -21.83 -8.49
C THR A 551 21.80 -20.64 -9.37
N VAL A 552 22.36 -20.89 -10.54
CA VAL A 552 22.57 -19.86 -11.55
C VAL A 552 21.21 -19.41 -12.10
N ALA A 553 20.98 -18.11 -12.13
CA ALA A 553 19.86 -17.55 -12.87
C ALA A 553 20.08 -17.72 -14.38
N THR A 554 19.16 -18.35 -15.08
CA THR A 554 19.24 -18.62 -16.52
C THR A 554 17.88 -18.43 -17.18
N ASN A 555 17.87 -18.25 -18.49
CA ASN A 555 16.65 -18.26 -19.29
C ASN A 555 16.16 -19.71 -19.48
N ALA A 556 15.46 -20.25 -18.51
CA ALA A 556 15.09 -21.66 -18.43
C ALA A 556 14.28 -22.18 -19.64
N PHE A 557 13.58 -21.28 -20.35
CA PHE A 557 12.71 -21.63 -21.48
C PHE A 557 13.31 -21.31 -22.86
N ASP A 558 14.58 -20.94 -22.96
CA ASP A 558 15.22 -20.60 -24.24
C ASP A 558 15.11 -21.73 -25.27
N ASN A 559 15.27 -22.99 -24.82
CA ASN A 559 15.18 -24.14 -25.73
C ASN A 559 13.75 -24.46 -26.16
N ALA A 560 12.77 -23.93 -25.46
CA ALA A 560 11.35 -24.12 -25.74
C ALA A 560 10.74 -22.96 -26.55
N ALA A 561 11.50 -21.88 -26.82
CA ALA A 561 10.97 -20.65 -27.42
C ALA A 561 10.31 -20.85 -28.79
N GLY A 562 10.71 -21.88 -29.57
CA GLY A 562 10.06 -22.22 -30.85
C GLY A 562 8.79 -23.05 -30.72
N ASP A 563 8.54 -23.64 -29.56
CA ASP A 563 7.42 -24.55 -29.31
C ASP A 563 6.31 -23.91 -28.45
N VAL A 564 6.58 -22.73 -27.88
CA VAL A 564 5.60 -22.00 -27.05
C VAL A 564 4.63 -21.25 -27.94
N THR A 565 3.37 -21.61 -27.88
CA THR A 565 2.28 -20.86 -28.53
C THR A 565 1.71 -19.86 -27.54
N TYR A 566 1.90 -18.58 -27.79
CA TYR A 566 1.18 -17.51 -27.10
C TYR A 566 -0.23 -17.42 -27.65
N LEU A 567 -1.22 -17.49 -26.77
CA LEU A 567 -2.64 -17.51 -27.11
C LEU A 567 -3.18 -16.12 -27.41
#